data_79f1be2977d90d5c7bfb323698a07bfb
#
_entry.id   79f1be2977d90d5c7bfb323698a07bfb
#
_cell.length_a   1.000
_cell.length_b   1.000
_cell.length_c   1.000
_cell.angle_alpha   90.00
_cell.angle_beta   90.00
_cell.angle_gamma   90.00
#
_symmetry.space_group_name_H-M   'P 1'
#
loop_
_entity.id
_entity.type
_entity.pdbx_description
1 polymer ?
#
loop_
_entity_poly.entity_id
_entity_poly.type
_entity_poly.pdbx_seq_one_letter_code
_entity_poly.pdbx_strand_id
1 'polypeptide(L)'
;MGKTTVIGIDLGTTNSCVATIENGEPIVIANAEGARTTPSVVAFTKDGSERLVGVTAKRQAVTNSERTMISVKRHMGTDWKVNVDDSEYTPQEVSAFILQKLKADAEAYLGTTVKQAVITCPAYFTDAQRKATKDAGRIAGLEVLRIINEPTAAALAYGVDKEEDQTILVYDLGGGTFDVSVLEIYDVDGQPQIEVKATAGNNKLGGDDFDEVLIDYLVAEYKKTSGIDLSKDVQAMSRLKEAAEKAKIELSGTGQSQVNLPFITMKDGQPEHLDITVSKAKFEELIAPLIEKTMKPTRQAMKDSGVSKGEIDKVILVGGSTRVPAVQTAIEKETGKQPFKGINPDEAVAMGAALQAGIIAGDEGVSDILLLDVTPLTLGIETLGGVTTTMIERNTTIPARRSEVFSTASDNQPAVEIHVLQGEREFAKDNVTLGQFHLMGIPPAPRGMPQIEVTFDIDANGIVNVSAKDKGTGKEQSIKIESNTSLSEEEIQAKISEAEEFAEADKRLKAQVEMRNMADQIVYQTRRTIDEAGEKLSDDDKAPVLSKVDELEALLQNDEGEPKELDDIDEAAVQAKVKEIEEGMHAISAKLYEAAAAEMAEQES
;
A
#
# COMPACT_ATOMS: atom_id res chain seq x y z
N MET A 1 -9.25 38.05 -10.74
CA MET A 1 -9.89 36.86 -10.14
C MET A 1 -9.29 36.73 -8.75
N GLY A 2 -10.08 36.63 -7.69
CA GLY A 2 -9.54 36.44 -6.36
C GLY A 2 -8.73 35.14 -6.31
N LYS A 3 -7.59 35.16 -5.61
CA LYS A 3 -6.73 33.99 -5.41
C LYS A 3 -7.55 32.88 -4.76
N THR A 4 -7.58 31.68 -5.33
CA THR A 4 -8.31 30.55 -4.76
C THR A 4 -7.52 30.06 -3.55
N THR A 5 -8.13 30.06 -2.40
CA THR A 5 -7.50 29.57 -1.16
C THR A 5 -7.48 28.05 -1.17
N VAL A 6 -6.29 27.47 -1.05
CA VAL A 6 -6.07 26.01 -0.93
C VAL A 6 -5.60 25.72 0.49
N ILE A 7 -6.13 24.66 1.11
CA ILE A 7 -5.73 24.22 2.45
C ILE A 7 -5.02 22.88 2.40
N GLY A 8 -4.14 22.63 3.39
CA GLY A 8 -3.54 21.34 3.64
C GLY A 8 -4.25 20.63 4.80
N ILE A 9 -4.60 19.38 4.62
CA ILE A 9 -5.29 18.58 5.63
C ILE A 9 -4.51 17.32 5.92
N ASP A 10 -4.20 17.10 7.18
CA ASP A 10 -3.84 15.81 7.74
C ASP A 10 -5.12 15.09 8.19
N LEU A 11 -5.53 14.05 7.46
CA LEU A 11 -6.67 13.21 7.84
C LEU A 11 -6.16 12.02 8.65
N GLY A 12 -5.90 12.23 9.94
CA GLY A 12 -5.35 11.19 10.83
C GLY A 12 -6.37 10.17 11.34
N THR A 13 -5.89 9.02 11.83
CA THR A 13 -6.76 7.98 12.42
C THR A 13 -7.42 8.44 13.71
N THR A 14 -6.67 9.07 14.61
CA THR A 14 -7.13 9.52 15.93
C THR A 14 -7.42 11.02 15.96
N ASN A 15 -6.55 11.82 15.38
CA ASN A 15 -6.69 13.26 15.28
C ASN A 15 -6.41 13.72 13.86
N SER A 16 -7.12 14.73 13.40
CA SER A 16 -6.89 15.40 12.12
C SER A 16 -6.49 16.85 12.36
N CYS A 17 -5.78 17.42 11.39
CA CYS A 17 -5.25 18.79 11.48
C CYS A 17 -5.41 19.51 10.15
N VAL A 18 -5.66 20.82 10.17
CA VAL A 18 -5.75 21.64 8.97
C VAL A 18 -4.80 22.84 9.07
N ALA A 19 -4.15 23.14 7.96
CA ALA A 19 -3.22 24.26 7.87
C ALA A 19 -3.40 25.02 6.54
N THR A 20 -2.93 26.24 6.53
CA THR A 20 -2.92 27.16 5.37
C THR A 20 -1.57 27.83 5.23
N ILE A 21 -1.34 28.53 4.12
CA ILE A 21 -0.17 29.38 3.94
C ILE A 21 -0.54 30.84 4.22
N GLU A 22 0.21 31.48 5.13
CA GLU A 22 0.13 32.92 5.37
C GLU A 22 1.54 33.53 5.29
N ASN A 23 1.69 34.51 4.44
CA ASN A 23 2.98 35.21 4.23
C ASN A 23 4.16 34.26 3.86
N GLY A 24 3.86 33.18 3.15
CA GLY A 24 4.86 32.17 2.77
C GLY A 24 5.11 31.07 3.81
N GLU A 25 4.51 31.17 4.99
CA GLU A 25 4.70 30.21 6.09
C GLU A 25 3.47 29.33 6.32
N PRO A 26 3.62 28.04 6.63
CA PRO A 26 2.50 27.17 6.95
C PRO A 26 1.99 27.45 8.38
N ILE A 27 0.70 27.73 8.50
CA ILE A 27 0.03 28.01 9.77
C ILE A 27 -1.07 26.98 10.02
N VAL A 28 -1.00 26.31 11.17
CA VAL A 28 -2.07 25.40 11.62
C VAL A 28 -3.26 26.23 12.13
N ILE A 29 -4.43 25.93 11.56
CA ILE A 29 -5.69 26.58 11.91
C ILE A 29 -6.27 25.90 13.16
N ALA A 30 -6.56 26.69 14.20
CA ALA A 30 -7.27 26.20 15.37
C ALA A 30 -8.74 25.92 15.03
N ASN A 31 -9.29 24.84 15.58
CA ASN A 31 -10.73 24.53 15.45
C ASN A 31 -11.60 25.48 16.30
N ALA A 32 -12.92 25.37 16.16
CA ALA A 32 -13.88 26.20 16.90
C ALA A 32 -13.75 26.07 18.43
N GLU A 33 -13.17 24.96 18.91
CA GLU A 33 -12.91 24.71 20.33
C GLU A 33 -11.56 25.26 20.81
N GLY A 34 -10.78 25.91 19.92
CA GLY A 34 -9.47 26.51 20.19
C GLY A 34 -8.30 25.51 20.17
N ALA A 35 -8.52 24.25 19.80
CA ALA A 35 -7.46 23.26 19.68
C ALA A 35 -6.87 23.25 18.26
N ARG A 36 -5.56 22.91 18.16
CA ARG A 36 -4.85 22.82 16.86
C ARG A 36 -5.06 21.50 16.12
N THR A 37 -5.61 20.50 16.81
CA THR A 37 -6.02 19.22 16.25
C THR A 37 -7.48 18.94 16.59
N THR A 38 -8.16 18.20 15.71
CA THR A 38 -9.55 17.81 15.88
C THR A 38 -9.63 16.29 15.96
N PRO A 39 -10.21 15.70 17.03
CA PRO A 39 -10.41 14.24 17.10
C PRO A 39 -11.14 13.72 15.87
N SER A 40 -10.62 12.65 15.26
CA SER A 40 -11.24 11.97 14.11
C SER A 40 -12.39 11.07 14.57
N VAL A 41 -13.37 11.68 15.24
CA VAL A 41 -14.53 11.03 15.85
C VAL A 41 -15.78 11.65 15.30
N VAL A 42 -16.72 10.80 14.87
CA VAL A 42 -18.06 11.20 14.42
C VAL A 42 -19.09 10.50 15.27
N ALA A 43 -20.13 11.22 15.68
CA ALA A 43 -21.22 10.63 16.44
C ALA A 43 -22.57 11.23 16.01
N PHE A 44 -23.64 10.48 16.24
CA PHE A 44 -25.01 10.97 16.12
C PHE A 44 -25.63 11.06 17.50
N THR A 45 -26.41 12.09 17.74
CA THR A 45 -27.18 12.23 19.00
C THR A 45 -28.16 11.07 19.17
N LYS A 46 -28.58 10.80 20.41
CA LYS A 46 -29.47 9.67 20.72
C LYS A 46 -30.83 9.74 20.01
N ASP A 47 -31.31 10.94 19.72
CA ASP A 47 -32.52 11.21 18.96
C ASP A 47 -32.32 11.25 17.44
N GLY A 48 -31.06 11.08 16.97
CA GLY A 48 -30.71 11.12 15.56
C GLY A 48 -30.80 12.51 14.92
N SER A 49 -31.06 13.56 15.71
CA SER A 49 -31.33 14.91 15.18
C SER A 49 -30.05 15.64 14.70
N GLU A 50 -28.90 15.35 15.31
CA GLU A 50 -27.65 16.04 15.03
C GLU A 50 -26.49 15.07 14.83
N ARG A 51 -25.59 15.45 13.91
CA ARG A 51 -24.29 14.83 13.71
C ARG A 51 -23.21 15.68 14.40
N LEU A 52 -22.45 15.04 15.28
CA LEU A 52 -21.36 15.65 16.02
C LEU A 52 -20.02 15.17 15.44
N VAL A 53 -19.03 16.06 15.41
CA VAL A 53 -17.67 15.75 14.92
C VAL A 53 -16.64 16.36 15.87
N GLY A 54 -15.53 15.65 16.08
CA GLY A 54 -14.43 16.14 16.90
C GLY A 54 -14.65 15.95 18.39
N VAL A 55 -14.31 16.95 19.17
CA VAL A 55 -14.35 16.92 20.64
C VAL A 55 -15.75 16.63 21.16
N THR A 56 -16.78 17.21 20.57
CA THR A 56 -18.18 17.00 20.96
C THR A 56 -18.61 15.54 20.75
N ALA A 57 -18.22 14.94 19.65
CA ALA A 57 -18.44 13.51 19.38
C ALA A 57 -17.65 12.63 20.36
N LYS A 58 -16.38 12.93 20.62
CA LYS A 58 -15.53 12.15 21.54
C LYS A 58 -16.08 12.17 22.98
N ARG A 59 -16.63 13.28 23.44
CA ARG A 59 -17.20 13.42 24.81
C ARG A 59 -18.39 12.50 25.05
N GLN A 60 -19.17 12.15 24.05
CA GLN A 60 -20.31 11.24 24.22
C GLN A 60 -19.98 9.77 23.95
N ALA A 61 -18.77 9.44 23.53
CA ALA A 61 -18.38 8.09 23.13
C ALA A 61 -18.69 7.02 24.20
N VAL A 62 -18.51 7.34 25.48
CA VAL A 62 -18.81 6.43 26.60
C VAL A 62 -20.31 6.20 26.79
N THR A 63 -21.12 7.23 26.65
CA THR A 63 -22.57 7.17 26.93
C THR A 63 -23.42 6.87 25.70
N ASN A 64 -22.82 6.89 24.52
CA ASN A 64 -23.47 6.69 23.23
C ASN A 64 -22.51 5.98 22.23
N SER A 65 -21.90 4.89 22.70
CA SER A 65 -20.87 4.15 21.97
C SER A 65 -21.36 3.54 20.65
N GLU A 66 -22.61 3.06 20.62
CA GLU A 66 -23.21 2.45 19.42
C GLU A 66 -23.42 3.42 18.26
N ARG A 67 -23.45 4.73 18.55
CA ARG A 67 -23.63 5.80 17.57
C ARG A 67 -22.39 6.67 17.42
N THR A 68 -21.23 6.21 17.92
CA THR A 68 -19.96 6.94 17.88
C THR A 68 -18.92 6.13 17.13
N MET A 69 -18.42 6.69 16.02
CA MET A 69 -17.45 6.08 15.13
C MET A 69 -16.06 6.64 15.41
N ILE A 70 -15.12 5.76 15.72
CA ILE A 70 -13.74 6.08 16.07
C ILE A 70 -12.81 5.24 15.17
N SER A 71 -11.64 5.77 14.83
CA SER A 71 -10.58 5.07 14.05
C SER A 71 -11.03 4.55 12.68
N VAL A 72 -12.00 5.22 12.06
CA VAL A 72 -12.63 4.80 10.79
C VAL A 72 -11.60 4.74 9.64
N LYS A 73 -10.52 5.51 9.69
CA LYS A 73 -9.44 5.48 8.68
C LYS A 73 -8.83 4.09 8.50
N ARG A 74 -8.85 3.24 9.54
CA ARG A 74 -8.41 1.83 9.47
C ARG A 74 -9.27 0.96 8.54
N HIS A 75 -10.45 1.42 8.17
CA HIS A 75 -11.38 0.73 7.28
C HIS A 75 -11.46 1.35 5.88
N MET A 76 -10.66 2.38 5.59
CA MET A 76 -10.64 3.00 4.26
C MET A 76 -10.28 1.98 3.19
N GLY A 77 -10.99 2.04 2.07
CA GLY A 77 -10.78 1.14 0.94
C GLY A 77 -11.32 -0.29 1.13
N THR A 78 -12.07 -0.54 2.23
CA THR A 78 -12.73 -1.83 2.50
C THR A 78 -14.24 -1.71 2.33
N ASP A 79 -14.95 -2.84 2.38
CA ASP A 79 -16.41 -2.94 2.37
C ASP A 79 -17.05 -2.76 3.75
N TRP A 80 -16.23 -2.38 4.75
CA TRP A 80 -16.72 -2.08 6.09
C TRP A 80 -17.78 -0.98 6.06
N LYS A 81 -18.82 -1.17 6.85
CA LYS A 81 -19.93 -0.23 6.99
C LYS A 81 -20.40 -0.19 8.44
N VAL A 82 -20.93 0.95 8.83
CA VAL A 82 -21.54 1.13 10.13
C VAL A 82 -23.00 1.54 9.96
N ASN A 83 -23.88 0.87 10.72
CA ASN A 83 -25.30 1.21 10.76
C ASN A 83 -25.58 2.14 11.93
N VAL A 84 -26.20 3.26 11.63
CA VAL A 84 -26.73 4.19 12.64
C VAL A 84 -28.18 4.45 12.29
N ASP A 85 -29.10 4.00 13.14
CA ASP A 85 -30.56 3.99 12.87
C ASP A 85 -30.87 3.23 11.55
N ASP A 86 -31.59 3.87 10.63
CA ASP A 86 -31.96 3.31 9.32
C ASP A 86 -30.94 3.62 8.22
N SER A 87 -29.77 4.22 8.56
CA SER A 87 -28.76 4.65 7.62
C SER A 87 -27.49 3.82 7.76
N GLU A 88 -26.88 3.49 6.62
CA GLU A 88 -25.59 2.81 6.52
C GLU A 88 -24.54 3.79 6.01
N TYR A 89 -23.37 3.85 6.67
CA TYR A 89 -22.27 4.74 6.33
C TYR A 89 -21.01 3.97 6.01
N THR A 90 -20.36 4.35 4.91
CA THR A 90 -19.04 3.85 4.49
C THR A 90 -17.90 4.61 5.18
N PRO A 91 -16.67 4.08 5.19
CA PRO A 91 -15.52 4.78 5.77
C PRO A 91 -15.27 6.15 5.13
N GLN A 92 -15.45 6.29 3.80
CA GLN A 92 -15.28 7.56 3.10
C GLN A 92 -16.35 8.59 3.48
N GLU A 93 -17.59 8.18 3.72
CA GLU A 93 -18.65 9.09 4.18
C GLU A 93 -18.37 9.61 5.60
N VAL A 94 -17.97 8.71 6.51
CA VAL A 94 -17.60 9.12 7.88
C VAL A 94 -16.37 10.02 7.87
N SER A 95 -15.37 9.72 7.04
CA SER A 95 -14.19 10.57 6.88
C SER A 95 -14.54 11.92 6.26
N ALA A 96 -15.50 11.96 5.34
CA ALA A 96 -16.00 13.21 4.76
C ALA A 96 -16.63 14.13 5.81
N PHE A 97 -17.28 13.59 6.84
CA PHE A 97 -17.81 14.41 7.93
C PHE A 97 -16.70 15.11 8.72
N ILE A 98 -15.56 14.42 8.93
CA ILE A 98 -14.39 15.02 9.55
C ILE A 98 -13.82 16.13 8.66
N LEU A 99 -13.68 15.87 7.37
CA LEU A 99 -13.19 16.85 6.39
C LEU A 99 -14.11 18.06 6.27
N GLN A 100 -15.43 17.89 6.36
CA GLN A 100 -16.41 18.98 6.39
C GLN A 100 -16.21 19.88 7.62
N LYS A 101 -15.94 19.30 8.79
CA LYS A 101 -15.63 20.08 10.02
C LYS A 101 -14.36 20.88 9.85
N LEU A 102 -13.28 20.27 9.37
CA LEU A 102 -12.01 20.95 9.14
C LEU A 102 -12.12 22.06 8.09
N LYS A 103 -12.89 21.83 7.03
CA LYS A 103 -13.23 22.85 6.03
C LYS A 103 -13.97 24.02 6.65
N ALA A 104 -14.98 23.77 7.46
CA ALA A 104 -15.76 24.81 8.12
C ALA A 104 -14.90 25.63 9.09
N ASP A 105 -14.01 24.98 9.85
CA ASP A 105 -13.06 25.68 10.73
C ASP A 105 -12.10 26.56 9.93
N ALA A 106 -11.61 26.05 8.78
CA ALA A 106 -10.75 26.83 7.88
C ALA A 106 -11.49 28.01 7.25
N GLU A 107 -12.74 27.84 6.81
CA GLU A 107 -13.56 28.93 6.26
C GLU A 107 -13.86 30.01 7.30
N ALA A 108 -14.12 29.60 8.56
CA ALA A 108 -14.32 30.54 9.65
C ALA A 108 -13.06 31.36 9.97
N TYR A 109 -11.89 30.71 9.95
CA TYR A 109 -10.61 31.39 10.18
C TYR A 109 -10.24 32.34 9.04
N LEU A 110 -10.37 31.89 7.80
CA LEU A 110 -9.96 32.62 6.60
C LEU A 110 -10.98 33.68 6.15
N GLY A 111 -12.20 33.64 6.65
CA GLY A 111 -13.29 34.55 6.24
C GLY A 111 -13.73 34.38 4.78
N THR A 112 -13.41 33.23 4.16
CA THR A 112 -13.74 32.94 2.75
C THR A 112 -14.07 31.48 2.54
N THR A 113 -14.77 31.16 1.43
CA THR A 113 -15.08 29.77 1.08
C THR A 113 -13.85 29.02 0.61
N VAL A 114 -13.64 27.84 1.14
CA VAL A 114 -12.57 26.90 0.75
C VAL A 114 -13.13 25.83 -0.18
N LYS A 115 -12.57 25.71 -1.37
CA LYS A 115 -13.01 24.76 -2.39
C LYS A 115 -11.97 23.68 -2.71
N GLN A 116 -10.70 23.94 -2.41
CA GLN A 116 -9.59 23.10 -2.83
C GLN A 116 -8.73 22.69 -1.64
N ALA A 117 -8.23 21.47 -1.67
CA ALA A 117 -7.37 20.94 -0.62
C ALA A 117 -6.31 19.98 -1.17
N VAL A 118 -5.18 19.91 -0.45
CA VAL A 118 -4.25 18.79 -0.46
C VAL A 118 -4.54 17.97 0.79
N ILE A 119 -4.76 16.66 0.64
CA ILE A 119 -5.11 15.75 1.74
C ILE A 119 -4.02 14.68 1.85
N THR A 120 -3.65 14.32 3.08
CA THR A 120 -2.63 13.31 3.34
C THR A 120 -3.20 11.91 3.45
N CYS A 121 -2.37 10.92 3.19
CA CYS A 121 -2.63 9.53 3.52
C CYS A 121 -1.33 8.83 3.93
N PRO A 122 -1.39 7.70 4.65
CA PRO A 122 -0.23 6.87 4.90
C PRO A 122 0.52 6.50 3.61
N ALA A 123 1.86 6.46 3.68
CA ALA A 123 2.67 6.15 2.50
C ALA A 123 2.38 4.74 1.98
N TYR A 124 2.08 3.82 2.90
CA TYR A 124 1.84 2.40 2.61
C TYR A 124 0.37 2.07 2.26
N PHE A 125 -0.48 3.11 2.06
CA PHE A 125 -1.85 2.90 1.60
C PHE A 125 -1.89 2.29 0.21
N THR A 126 -2.76 1.30 0.04
CA THR A 126 -3.10 0.71 -1.25
C THR A 126 -3.81 1.72 -2.16
N ASP A 127 -3.89 1.43 -3.45
CA ASP A 127 -4.64 2.26 -4.42
C ASP A 127 -6.10 2.47 -3.99
N ALA A 128 -6.76 1.43 -3.50
CA ALA A 128 -8.12 1.50 -2.97
C ALA A 128 -8.28 2.50 -1.82
N GLN A 129 -7.35 2.48 -0.88
CA GLN A 129 -7.37 3.36 0.29
C GLN A 129 -7.08 4.82 -0.12
N ARG A 130 -6.17 5.05 -1.06
CA ARG A 130 -5.87 6.38 -1.64
C ARG A 130 -7.08 6.95 -2.36
N LYS A 131 -7.75 6.13 -3.19
CA LYS A 131 -8.98 6.51 -3.88
C LYS A 131 -10.10 6.83 -2.89
N ALA A 132 -10.33 5.99 -1.89
CA ALA A 132 -11.33 6.24 -0.85
C ALA A 132 -11.06 7.55 -0.08
N THR A 133 -9.78 7.88 0.17
CA THR A 133 -9.38 9.17 0.77
C THR A 133 -9.72 10.34 -0.15
N LYS A 134 -9.45 10.22 -1.44
CA LYS A 134 -9.81 11.24 -2.44
C LYS A 134 -11.33 11.42 -2.54
N ASP A 135 -12.08 10.32 -2.54
CA ASP A 135 -13.55 10.34 -2.60
C ASP A 135 -14.15 10.96 -1.34
N ALA A 136 -13.58 10.72 -0.15
CA ALA A 136 -13.98 11.40 1.09
C ALA A 136 -13.84 12.93 0.96
N GLY A 137 -12.74 13.42 0.37
CA GLY A 137 -12.57 14.85 0.07
C GLY A 137 -13.65 15.40 -0.86
N ARG A 138 -13.98 14.66 -1.91
CA ARG A 138 -15.05 15.05 -2.85
C ARG A 138 -16.42 15.08 -2.20
N ILE A 139 -16.75 14.08 -1.37
CA ILE A 139 -18.00 14.02 -0.59
C ILE A 139 -18.08 15.21 0.39
N ALA A 140 -16.92 15.63 0.93
CA ALA A 140 -16.84 16.83 1.77
C ALA A 140 -17.01 18.16 1.00
N GLY A 141 -17.15 18.11 -0.33
CA GLY A 141 -17.27 19.30 -1.18
C GLY A 141 -15.93 20.01 -1.41
N LEU A 142 -14.84 19.25 -1.42
CA LEU A 142 -13.49 19.71 -1.73
C LEU A 142 -13.03 19.14 -3.09
N GLU A 143 -12.45 19.98 -3.91
CA GLU A 143 -11.63 19.55 -5.03
C GLU A 143 -10.26 19.13 -4.47
N VAL A 144 -9.97 17.82 -4.50
CA VAL A 144 -8.70 17.28 -4.01
C VAL A 144 -7.65 17.41 -5.10
N LEU A 145 -6.79 18.43 -4.96
CA LEU A 145 -5.75 18.73 -5.94
C LEU A 145 -4.64 17.67 -5.93
N ARG A 146 -4.31 17.17 -4.74
CA ARG A 146 -3.31 16.12 -4.55
C ARG A 146 -3.60 15.29 -3.29
N ILE A 147 -3.32 13.99 -3.38
CA ILE A 147 -3.08 13.13 -2.22
C ILE A 147 -1.58 13.06 -2.02
N ILE A 148 -1.08 13.39 -0.83
CA ILE A 148 0.34 13.36 -0.48
C ILE A 148 0.59 12.37 0.66
N ASN A 149 1.71 11.66 0.63
CA ASN A 149 2.08 10.73 1.69
C ASN A 149 2.44 11.49 2.99
N GLU A 150 1.98 11.01 4.14
CA GLU A 150 2.21 11.61 5.45
C GLU A 150 3.70 11.84 5.76
N PRO A 151 4.61 10.85 5.60
CA PRO A 151 6.03 11.08 5.83
C PRO A 151 6.66 12.07 4.82
N THR A 152 6.18 12.09 3.58
CA THR A 152 6.63 13.07 2.57
C THR A 152 6.19 14.48 2.93
N ALA A 153 4.95 14.66 3.41
CA ALA A 153 4.47 15.94 3.90
C ALA A 153 5.28 16.41 5.13
N ALA A 154 5.56 15.51 6.07
CA ALA A 154 6.40 15.85 7.23
C ALA A 154 7.83 16.24 6.83
N ALA A 155 8.41 15.55 5.84
CA ALA A 155 9.72 15.91 5.29
C ALA A 155 9.71 17.29 4.62
N LEU A 156 8.62 17.63 3.90
CA LEU A 156 8.44 18.95 3.29
C LEU A 156 8.39 20.04 4.37
N ALA A 157 7.62 19.84 5.45
CA ALA A 157 7.57 20.78 6.57
C ALA A 157 8.92 20.95 7.29
N TYR A 158 9.74 19.89 7.32
CA TYR A 158 11.09 19.96 7.88
C TYR A 158 12.08 20.62 6.92
N GLY A 159 11.99 20.35 5.62
CA GLY A 159 13.02 20.65 4.64
C GLY A 159 12.99 22.03 4.01
N VAL A 160 11.90 22.79 4.20
CA VAL A 160 11.68 24.09 3.53
C VAL A 160 12.84 25.09 3.74
N ASP A 161 13.46 25.08 4.92
CA ASP A 161 14.52 26.02 5.30
C ASP A 161 15.93 25.41 5.23
N LYS A 162 16.13 24.26 4.60
CA LYS A 162 17.42 23.58 4.59
C LYS A 162 18.19 23.88 3.31
N GLU A 163 19.41 24.39 3.49
CA GLU A 163 20.34 24.72 2.40
C GLU A 163 21.34 23.60 2.10
N GLU A 164 21.44 22.56 2.97
CA GLU A 164 22.41 21.47 2.84
C GLU A 164 21.71 20.18 2.45
N ASP A 165 22.36 19.39 1.60
CA ASP A 165 21.93 18.05 1.26
C ASP A 165 21.86 17.16 2.51
N GLN A 166 20.76 16.44 2.70
CA GLN A 166 20.54 15.61 3.87
C GLN A 166 19.80 14.32 3.49
N THR A 167 20.20 13.23 4.12
CA THR A 167 19.44 11.98 4.14
C THR A 167 18.67 11.89 5.44
N ILE A 168 17.35 11.82 5.35
CA ILE A 168 16.47 11.77 6.52
C ILE A 168 15.68 10.46 6.56
N LEU A 169 15.42 9.98 7.77
CA LEU A 169 14.47 8.90 8.02
C LEU A 169 13.28 9.48 8.74
N VAL A 170 12.11 9.43 8.13
CA VAL A 170 10.84 9.79 8.76
C VAL A 170 10.20 8.52 9.29
N TYR A 171 9.92 8.51 10.60
CA TYR A 171 9.27 7.43 11.32
C TYR A 171 7.94 7.95 11.84
N ASP A 172 6.86 7.55 11.17
CA ASP A 172 5.50 7.99 11.47
C ASP A 172 4.72 6.86 12.16
N LEU A 173 4.46 7.02 13.46
CA LEU A 173 3.64 6.11 14.24
C LEU A 173 2.42 6.87 14.78
N GLY A 174 1.34 6.79 14.05
CA GLY A 174 0.06 7.39 14.39
C GLY A 174 -0.75 6.56 15.37
N GLY A 175 -2.06 6.81 15.41
CA GLY A 175 -3.00 6.02 16.21
C GLY A 175 -3.30 4.65 15.61
N GLY A 176 -3.33 4.54 14.28
CA GLY A 176 -3.77 3.33 13.59
C GLY A 176 -2.83 2.78 12.53
N THR A 177 -1.83 3.57 12.11
CA THR A 177 -0.91 3.23 11.03
C THR A 177 0.52 3.51 11.44
N PHE A 178 1.44 2.77 10.84
CA PHE A 178 2.87 2.96 10.94
C PHE A 178 3.48 3.07 9.55
N ASP A 179 4.22 4.13 9.28
CA ASP A 179 5.01 4.33 8.08
C ASP A 179 6.45 4.71 8.41
N VAL A 180 7.37 4.26 7.58
CA VAL A 180 8.76 4.69 7.61
C VAL A 180 9.23 4.96 6.20
N SER A 181 9.85 6.13 5.98
CA SER A 181 10.40 6.52 4.70
C SER A 181 11.83 7.02 4.86
N VAL A 182 12.68 6.64 3.93
CA VAL A 182 14.04 7.20 3.77
C VAL A 182 13.98 8.16 2.60
N LEU A 183 14.39 9.40 2.81
CA LEU A 183 14.31 10.48 1.84
C LEU A 183 15.65 11.19 1.74
N GLU A 184 15.94 11.72 0.57
CA GLU A 184 17.03 12.66 0.33
C GLU A 184 16.46 14.05 0.05
N ILE A 185 17.04 15.06 0.70
CA ILE A 185 16.78 16.47 0.45
C ILE A 185 18.06 17.03 -0.17
N TYR A 186 17.98 17.59 -1.36
CA TYR A 186 19.12 18.13 -2.08
C TYR A 186 18.71 19.25 -3.03
N ASP A 187 19.66 20.03 -3.49
CA ASP A 187 19.44 21.13 -4.43
C ASP A 187 19.94 20.78 -5.83
N VAL A 188 19.13 21.07 -6.85
CA VAL A 188 19.52 20.97 -8.24
C VAL A 188 19.32 22.33 -8.91
N ASP A 189 20.41 22.99 -9.23
CA ASP A 189 20.41 24.28 -9.94
C ASP A 189 19.59 25.38 -9.21
N GLY A 190 19.56 25.38 -7.88
CA GLY A 190 18.82 26.34 -7.04
C GLY A 190 17.36 25.95 -6.82
N GLN A 191 16.97 24.73 -7.15
CA GLN A 191 15.64 24.17 -6.87
C GLN A 191 15.77 23.03 -5.85
N PRO A 192 15.24 23.19 -4.62
CA PRO A 192 15.21 22.14 -3.63
C PRO A 192 14.37 20.94 -4.12
N GLN A 193 14.90 19.75 -3.92
CA GLN A 193 14.21 18.50 -4.24
C GLN A 193 14.12 17.62 -3.01
N ILE A 194 12.98 16.96 -2.85
CA ILE A 194 12.77 15.91 -1.85
C ILE A 194 12.44 14.64 -2.60
N GLU A 195 13.33 13.67 -2.53
CA GLU A 195 13.18 12.37 -3.18
C GLU A 195 13.02 11.28 -2.15
N VAL A 196 11.92 10.54 -2.22
CA VAL A 196 11.73 9.31 -1.44
C VAL A 196 12.56 8.20 -2.08
N LYS A 197 13.48 7.61 -1.33
CA LYS A 197 14.32 6.48 -1.78
C LYS A 197 13.64 5.14 -1.53
N ALA A 198 12.98 5.02 -0.39
CA ALA A 198 12.21 3.83 -0.05
C ALA A 198 11.17 4.15 1.02
N THR A 199 10.07 3.40 1.00
CA THR A 199 9.03 3.44 2.03
C THR A 199 8.61 2.01 2.40
N ALA A 200 8.25 1.82 3.66
CA ALA A 200 7.65 0.59 4.18
C ALA A 200 6.71 0.93 5.33
N GLY A 201 5.81 0.02 5.70
CA GLY A 201 4.84 0.35 6.74
C GLY A 201 3.98 -0.80 7.20
N ASN A 202 3.01 -0.46 8.03
CA ASN A 202 1.93 -1.34 8.48
C ASN A 202 0.67 -0.50 8.74
N ASN A 203 -0.35 -0.68 7.93
CA ASN A 203 -1.58 0.11 7.98
C ASN A 203 -2.51 -0.28 9.15
N LYS A 204 -2.14 -1.29 9.95
CA LYS A 204 -2.87 -1.75 11.15
C LYS A 204 -1.98 -1.86 12.38
N LEU A 205 -1.11 -0.89 12.57
CA LEU A 205 -0.25 -0.81 13.73
C LEU A 205 -0.13 0.64 14.20
N GLY A 206 -0.49 0.90 15.45
CA GLY A 206 -0.42 2.26 15.99
C GLY A 206 -0.74 2.34 17.48
N GLY A 207 -1.04 3.54 17.95
CA GLY A 207 -1.36 3.83 19.34
C GLY A 207 -2.62 3.14 19.86
N ASP A 208 -3.59 2.85 18.97
CA ASP A 208 -4.81 2.11 19.32
C ASP A 208 -4.46 0.67 19.76
N ASP A 209 -3.45 0.05 19.13
CA ASP A 209 -2.98 -1.29 19.51
C ASP A 209 -2.25 -1.25 20.86
N PHE A 210 -1.57 -0.13 21.19
CA PHE A 210 -1.00 0.07 22.53
C PHE A 210 -2.09 0.18 23.60
N ASP A 211 -3.20 0.87 23.27
CA ASP A 211 -4.35 0.94 24.16
C ASP A 211 -5.00 -0.43 24.34
N GLU A 212 -5.14 -1.22 23.30
CA GLU A 212 -5.76 -2.54 23.33
C GLU A 212 -5.00 -3.50 24.26
N VAL A 213 -3.68 -3.60 24.14
CA VAL A 213 -2.89 -4.47 25.05
C VAL A 213 -2.94 -3.99 26.51
N LEU A 214 -3.11 -2.69 26.74
CA LEU A 214 -3.30 -2.12 28.06
C LEU A 214 -4.71 -2.44 28.60
N ILE A 215 -5.75 -2.36 27.77
CA ILE A 215 -7.12 -2.76 28.11
C ILE A 215 -7.15 -4.25 28.50
N ASP A 216 -6.53 -5.12 27.69
CA ASP A 216 -6.46 -6.55 27.95
C ASP A 216 -5.79 -6.84 29.29
N TYR A 217 -4.71 -6.13 29.60
CA TYR A 217 -4.05 -6.22 30.89
C TYR A 217 -4.98 -5.79 32.04
N LEU A 218 -5.66 -4.65 31.92
CA LEU A 218 -6.58 -4.16 32.95
C LEU A 218 -7.74 -5.13 33.19
N VAL A 219 -8.33 -5.66 32.12
CA VAL A 219 -9.41 -6.66 32.19
C VAL A 219 -8.92 -7.94 32.89
N ALA A 220 -7.73 -8.42 32.54
CA ALA A 220 -7.14 -9.61 33.13
C ALA A 220 -6.84 -9.42 34.63
N GLU A 221 -6.24 -8.28 35.02
CA GLU A 221 -5.96 -7.97 36.43
C GLU A 221 -7.24 -7.81 37.25
N TYR A 222 -8.22 -7.12 36.70
CA TYR A 222 -9.52 -6.98 37.37
C TYR A 222 -10.22 -8.34 37.55
N LYS A 223 -10.19 -9.19 36.54
CA LYS A 223 -10.78 -10.55 36.61
C LYS A 223 -10.10 -11.40 37.68
N LYS A 224 -8.78 -11.27 37.90
CA LYS A 224 -8.04 -11.99 38.96
C LYS A 224 -8.50 -11.59 40.37
N THR A 225 -8.86 -10.31 40.55
CA THR A 225 -9.22 -9.76 41.86
C THR A 225 -10.72 -9.86 42.17
N SER A 226 -11.57 -9.54 41.20
CA SER A 226 -13.04 -9.50 41.36
C SER A 226 -13.75 -10.79 40.93
N GLY A 227 -13.12 -11.59 40.08
CA GLY A 227 -13.74 -12.74 39.40
C GLY A 227 -14.66 -12.37 38.24
N ILE A 228 -14.77 -11.08 37.88
CA ILE A 228 -15.66 -10.57 36.84
C ILE A 228 -14.88 -10.34 35.55
N ASP A 229 -15.46 -10.74 34.42
CA ASP A 229 -14.93 -10.52 33.09
C ASP A 229 -15.60 -9.31 32.45
N LEU A 230 -14.90 -8.18 32.39
CA LEU A 230 -15.41 -6.93 31.82
C LEU A 230 -15.48 -6.95 30.29
N SER A 231 -14.83 -7.89 29.59
CA SER A 231 -14.81 -7.93 28.13
C SER A 231 -16.19 -8.10 27.48
N LYS A 232 -17.18 -8.52 28.26
CA LYS A 232 -18.58 -8.72 27.82
C LYS A 232 -19.49 -7.53 28.11
N ASP A 233 -18.99 -6.53 28.81
CA ASP A 233 -19.75 -5.33 29.19
C ASP A 233 -19.32 -4.17 28.28
N VAL A 234 -20.19 -3.82 27.32
CA VAL A 234 -19.91 -2.78 26.31
C VAL A 234 -19.63 -1.41 26.96
N GLN A 235 -20.34 -1.08 28.04
CA GLN A 235 -20.13 0.20 28.73
C GLN A 235 -18.81 0.21 29.49
N ALA A 236 -18.47 -0.90 30.16
CA ALA A 236 -17.20 -1.05 30.85
C ALA A 236 -16.02 -0.98 29.84
N MET A 237 -16.13 -1.67 28.72
CA MET A 237 -15.10 -1.63 27.67
C MET A 237 -14.92 -0.23 27.06
N SER A 238 -15.99 0.51 26.84
CA SER A 238 -15.92 1.90 26.34
C SER A 238 -15.19 2.81 27.33
N ARG A 239 -15.46 2.68 28.63
CA ARG A 239 -14.78 3.42 29.70
C ARG A 239 -13.32 3.00 29.85
N LEU A 240 -13.02 1.72 29.71
CA LEU A 240 -11.65 1.18 29.73
C LEU A 240 -10.83 1.72 28.55
N LYS A 241 -11.43 1.86 27.37
CA LYS A 241 -10.74 2.42 26.18
C LYS A 241 -10.30 3.86 26.42
N GLU A 242 -11.18 4.71 26.95
CA GLU A 242 -10.84 6.10 27.29
C GLU A 242 -9.75 6.17 28.38
N ALA A 243 -9.90 5.34 29.40
CA ALA A 243 -8.95 5.30 30.52
C ALA A 243 -7.57 4.75 30.11
N ALA A 244 -7.51 3.78 29.20
CA ALA A 244 -6.28 3.24 28.67
C ALA A 244 -5.53 4.27 27.79
N GLU A 245 -6.22 4.98 26.89
CA GLU A 245 -5.65 6.09 26.12
C GLU A 245 -5.05 7.15 27.05
N LYS A 246 -5.79 7.55 28.08
CA LYS A 246 -5.32 8.51 29.08
C LYS A 246 -4.09 7.99 29.83
N ALA A 247 -4.14 6.74 30.31
CA ALA A 247 -3.01 6.13 31.02
C ALA A 247 -1.76 6.00 30.12
N LYS A 248 -1.91 5.64 28.83
CA LYS A 248 -0.82 5.64 27.83
C LYS A 248 -0.15 7.02 27.73
N ILE A 249 -0.95 8.09 27.63
CA ILE A 249 -0.44 9.47 27.56
C ILE A 249 0.30 9.84 28.86
N GLU A 250 -0.29 9.57 30.02
CA GLU A 250 0.33 9.83 31.32
C GLU A 250 1.66 9.06 31.50
N LEU A 251 1.69 7.77 31.15
CA LEU A 251 2.88 6.92 31.26
C LEU A 251 4.01 7.31 30.31
N SER A 252 3.73 8.12 29.30
CA SER A 252 4.78 8.71 28.46
C SER A 252 5.58 9.79 29.20
N GLY A 253 5.01 10.40 30.23
CA GLY A 253 5.66 11.46 31.04
C GLY A 253 5.90 11.11 32.51
N THR A 254 5.23 10.07 33.05
CA THR A 254 5.26 9.72 34.47
C THR A 254 5.71 8.26 34.69
N GLY A 255 6.15 7.93 35.89
CA GLY A 255 6.58 6.58 36.26
C GLY A 255 5.43 5.59 36.47
N GLN A 256 4.22 6.06 36.71
CA GLN A 256 3.01 5.28 36.92
C GLN A 256 1.76 6.08 36.59
N SER A 257 0.67 5.40 36.27
CA SER A 257 -0.68 5.96 36.11
C SER A 257 -1.67 5.12 36.91
N GLN A 258 -2.59 5.78 37.61
CA GLN A 258 -3.68 5.14 38.33
C GLN A 258 -4.94 5.15 37.47
N VAL A 259 -5.41 3.99 37.06
CA VAL A 259 -6.67 3.81 36.35
C VAL A 259 -7.75 3.56 37.39
N ASN A 260 -8.54 4.59 37.66
CA ASN A 260 -9.64 4.54 38.64
C ASN A 260 -10.97 4.76 37.94
N LEU A 261 -11.80 3.71 37.86
CA LEU A 261 -13.11 3.70 37.22
C LEU A 261 -14.18 3.28 38.23
N PRO A 262 -14.78 4.23 38.99
CA PRO A 262 -15.85 3.93 39.92
C PRO A 262 -17.09 3.44 39.16
N PHE A 263 -17.81 2.49 39.77
CA PHE A 263 -19.06 1.92 39.22
C PHE A 263 -18.84 1.33 37.81
N ILE A 264 -17.75 0.54 37.65
CA ILE A 264 -17.40 -0.03 36.34
C ILE A 264 -18.38 -1.11 35.91
N THR A 265 -18.93 -1.86 36.86
CA THR A 265 -19.93 -2.91 36.66
C THR A 265 -20.69 -3.20 37.95
N MET A 266 -21.62 -4.17 37.91
CA MET A 266 -22.41 -4.62 39.05
C MET A 266 -22.14 -6.10 39.35
N LYS A 267 -22.04 -6.47 40.63
CA LYS A 267 -21.97 -7.85 41.08
C LYS A 267 -22.98 -8.09 42.19
N ASP A 268 -23.87 -9.04 41.99
CA ASP A 268 -24.93 -9.39 42.96
C ASP A 268 -25.74 -8.17 43.46
N GLY A 269 -25.97 -7.20 42.54
CA GLY A 269 -26.70 -5.96 42.85
C GLY A 269 -25.86 -4.90 43.59
N GLN A 270 -24.57 -5.13 43.80
CA GLN A 270 -23.64 -4.16 44.39
C GLN A 270 -22.73 -3.55 43.32
N PRO A 271 -22.43 -2.25 43.38
CA PRO A 271 -21.53 -1.61 42.46
C PRO A 271 -20.07 -2.06 42.71
N GLU A 272 -19.39 -2.34 41.64
CA GLU A 272 -17.96 -2.71 41.64
C GLU A 272 -17.12 -1.56 41.03
N HIS A 273 -15.91 -1.44 41.52
CA HIS A 273 -14.99 -0.37 41.11
C HIS A 273 -13.69 -1.00 40.59
N LEU A 274 -13.13 -0.40 39.54
CA LEU A 274 -11.78 -0.75 39.09
C LEU A 274 -10.81 0.33 39.60
N ASP A 275 -9.77 -0.11 40.30
CA ASP A 275 -8.67 0.74 40.75
C ASP A 275 -7.36 -0.03 40.58
N ILE A 276 -6.64 0.25 39.50
CA ILE A 276 -5.40 -0.44 39.13
C ILE A 276 -4.33 0.60 38.81
N THR A 277 -3.17 0.49 39.49
CA THR A 277 -1.99 1.29 39.16
C THR A 277 -1.13 0.54 38.15
N VAL A 278 -0.84 1.17 37.03
CA VAL A 278 0.05 0.66 35.98
C VAL A 278 1.38 1.40 36.07
N SER A 279 2.48 0.68 36.20
CA SER A 279 3.81 1.28 36.11
C SER A 279 4.23 1.46 34.65
N LYS A 280 5.09 2.47 34.39
CA LYS A 280 5.71 2.69 33.09
C LYS A 280 6.45 1.44 32.59
N ALA A 281 7.19 0.76 33.46
CA ALA A 281 7.90 -0.47 33.10
C ALA A 281 6.94 -1.59 32.63
N LYS A 282 5.76 -1.72 33.29
CA LYS A 282 4.75 -2.69 32.87
C LYS A 282 4.13 -2.32 31.54
N PHE A 283 3.81 -1.06 31.31
CA PHE A 283 3.31 -0.58 30.04
C PHE A 283 4.32 -0.82 28.90
N GLU A 284 5.59 -0.46 29.11
CA GLU A 284 6.66 -0.69 28.15
C GLU A 284 6.87 -2.19 27.84
N GLU A 285 6.73 -3.07 28.84
CA GLU A 285 6.75 -4.53 28.66
C GLU A 285 5.60 -4.99 27.74
N LEU A 286 4.38 -4.48 27.97
CA LEU A 286 3.20 -4.85 27.19
C LEU A 286 3.30 -4.45 25.72
N ILE A 287 3.83 -3.25 25.43
CA ILE A 287 3.93 -2.71 24.07
C ILE A 287 5.21 -3.13 23.34
N ALA A 288 6.19 -3.73 24.01
CA ALA A 288 7.47 -4.11 23.40
C ALA A 288 7.32 -4.98 22.13
N PRO A 289 6.42 -5.98 22.08
CA PRO A 289 6.19 -6.75 20.84
C PRO A 289 5.64 -5.90 19.69
N LEU A 290 4.84 -4.88 19.99
CA LEU A 290 4.28 -3.97 18.97
C LEU A 290 5.35 -3.00 18.45
N ILE A 291 6.24 -2.52 19.32
CA ILE A 291 7.39 -1.70 18.90
C ILE A 291 8.31 -2.54 17.99
N GLU A 292 8.58 -3.81 18.30
CA GLU A 292 9.42 -4.66 17.44
C GLU A 292 8.77 -4.88 16.06
N LYS A 293 7.44 -4.92 15.96
CA LYS A 293 6.75 -4.97 14.66
C LYS A 293 7.02 -3.74 13.80
N THR A 294 7.36 -2.58 14.37
CA THR A 294 7.75 -1.38 13.60
C THR A 294 9.21 -1.46 13.13
N MET A 295 10.06 -2.20 13.84
CA MET A 295 11.49 -2.28 13.50
C MET A 295 11.74 -3.09 12.21
N LYS A 296 10.89 -4.09 11.91
CA LYS A 296 11.02 -4.87 10.67
C LYS A 296 10.84 -4.00 9.42
N PRO A 297 9.73 -3.25 9.23
CA PRO A 297 9.61 -2.30 8.12
C PRO A 297 10.70 -1.22 8.11
N THR A 298 11.15 -0.77 9.29
CA THR A 298 12.23 0.22 9.39
C THR A 298 13.54 -0.31 8.78
N ARG A 299 13.93 -1.54 9.13
CA ARG A 299 15.11 -2.20 8.55
C ARG A 299 14.94 -2.42 7.04
N GLN A 300 13.71 -2.75 6.62
CA GLN A 300 13.39 -2.97 5.21
C GLN A 300 13.53 -1.67 4.40
N ALA A 301 12.96 -0.55 4.86
CA ALA A 301 13.10 0.74 4.18
C ALA A 301 14.56 1.19 4.09
N MET A 302 15.35 1.01 5.14
CA MET A 302 16.79 1.29 5.13
C MET A 302 17.54 0.41 4.13
N LYS A 303 17.21 -0.88 4.05
CA LYS A 303 17.81 -1.81 3.08
C LYS A 303 17.46 -1.43 1.65
N ASP A 304 16.18 -1.18 1.39
CA ASP A 304 15.68 -0.88 0.05
C ASP A 304 16.18 0.48 -0.48
N SER A 305 16.37 1.46 0.41
CA SER A 305 16.96 2.76 0.05
C SER A 305 18.44 2.67 -0.33
N GLY A 306 19.13 1.60 0.04
CA GLY A 306 20.59 1.48 -0.10
C GLY A 306 21.39 2.35 0.88
N VAL A 307 20.73 3.08 1.77
CA VAL A 307 21.34 4.01 2.73
C VAL A 307 21.79 3.25 3.97
N SER A 308 23.05 3.41 4.34
CA SER A 308 23.59 2.86 5.58
C SER A 308 23.19 3.70 6.81
N LYS A 309 23.23 3.12 8.02
CA LYS A 309 22.95 3.84 9.27
C LYS A 309 23.82 5.10 9.45
N GLY A 310 25.06 5.09 8.95
CA GLY A 310 25.97 6.21 9.06
C GLY A 310 25.60 7.40 8.18
N GLU A 311 24.94 7.14 7.07
CA GLU A 311 24.53 8.14 6.07
C GLU A 311 23.20 8.83 6.41
N ILE A 312 22.43 8.30 7.36
CA ILE A 312 21.25 9.00 7.86
C ILE A 312 21.70 10.20 8.68
N ASP A 313 21.35 11.41 8.26
CA ASP A 313 21.67 12.64 8.97
C ASP A 313 20.68 12.93 10.10
N LYS A 314 19.39 12.72 9.85
CA LYS A 314 18.31 13.01 10.80
C LYS A 314 17.27 11.91 10.84
N VAL A 315 16.70 11.71 12.03
CA VAL A 315 15.51 10.89 12.26
C VAL A 315 14.40 11.83 12.71
N ILE A 316 13.32 11.90 11.93
CA ILE A 316 12.15 12.73 12.21
C ILE A 316 11.04 11.82 12.71
N LEU A 317 10.48 12.15 13.87
CA LEU A 317 9.36 11.44 14.47
C LEU A 317 8.06 12.16 14.18
N VAL A 318 7.08 11.43 13.70
CA VAL A 318 5.74 11.90 13.34
C VAL A 318 4.71 10.99 14.00
N GLY A 319 3.52 11.55 14.27
CA GLY A 319 2.42 10.85 14.93
C GLY A 319 2.55 10.81 16.46
N GLY A 320 1.40 10.91 17.13
CA GLY A 320 1.33 11.03 18.60
C GLY A 320 1.94 9.87 19.37
N SER A 321 1.94 8.65 18.80
CA SER A 321 2.50 7.45 19.46
C SER A 321 4.02 7.45 19.52
N THR A 322 4.71 8.28 18.73
CA THR A 322 6.17 8.49 18.83
C THR A 322 6.59 9.26 20.09
N ARG A 323 5.63 9.84 20.81
CA ARG A 323 5.89 10.49 22.12
C ARG A 323 6.20 9.48 23.22
N VAL A 324 5.87 8.19 23.03
CA VAL A 324 6.19 7.11 23.98
C VAL A 324 7.70 6.90 24.03
N PRO A 325 8.34 7.04 25.21
CA PRO A 325 9.81 6.98 25.32
C PRO A 325 10.43 5.68 24.82
N ALA A 326 9.74 4.54 25.01
CA ALA A 326 10.21 3.24 24.52
C ALA A 326 10.32 3.19 23.00
N VAL A 327 9.43 3.88 22.27
CA VAL A 327 9.50 4.02 20.80
C VAL A 327 10.73 4.82 20.40
N GLN A 328 10.97 5.97 21.06
CA GLN A 328 12.15 6.81 20.78
C GLN A 328 13.46 6.06 21.04
N THR A 329 13.53 5.30 22.13
CA THR A 329 14.69 4.48 22.46
C THR A 329 14.91 3.37 21.43
N ALA A 330 13.85 2.74 20.95
CA ALA A 330 13.94 1.68 19.95
C ALA A 330 14.49 2.19 18.62
N ILE A 331 13.98 3.33 18.12
CA ILE A 331 14.44 3.90 16.87
C ILE A 331 15.86 4.48 16.96
N GLU A 332 16.23 5.09 18.10
CA GLU A 332 17.59 5.53 18.35
C GLU A 332 18.57 4.35 18.33
N LYS A 333 18.21 3.24 18.97
CA LYS A 333 19.01 2.00 18.96
C LYS A 333 19.14 1.42 17.54
N GLU A 334 18.06 1.45 16.76
CA GLU A 334 18.05 0.90 15.40
C GLU A 334 18.89 1.74 14.43
N THR A 335 18.77 3.06 14.48
CA THR A 335 19.43 3.99 13.54
C THR A 335 20.79 4.50 14.03
N GLY A 336 21.05 4.46 15.35
CA GLY A 336 22.21 5.07 15.97
C GLY A 336 22.14 6.61 16.05
N LYS A 337 20.99 7.21 15.72
CA LYS A 337 20.76 8.67 15.71
C LYS A 337 19.66 9.04 16.70
N GLN A 338 19.89 10.11 17.45
CA GLN A 338 18.83 10.68 18.29
C GLN A 338 17.75 11.33 17.43
N PRO A 339 16.46 11.08 17.73
CA PRO A 339 15.38 11.73 17.02
C PRO A 339 15.44 13.25 17.12
N PHE A 340 15.20 13.91 16.00
CA PHE A 340 15.10 15.37 15.93
C PHE A 340 13.84 15.87 16.63
N LYS A 341 13.98 16.91 17.48
CA LYS A 341 12.89 17.43 18.32
C LYS A 341 12.39 18.83 17.89
N GLY A 342 12.83 19.32 16.74
CA GLY A 342 12.52 20.67 16.26
C GLY A 342 11.18 20.83 15.58
N ILE A 343 10.40 19.77 15.43
CA ILE A 343 9.08 19.79 14.77
C ILE A 343 8.02 19.17 15.69
N ASN A 344 6.79 19.70 15.64
CA ASN A 344 5.68 19.12 16.37
C ASN A 344 5.13 17.90 15.61
N PRO A 345 5.23 16.69 16.18
CA PRO A 345 4.82 15.46 15.48
C PRO A 345 3.31 15.38 15.16
N ASP A 346 2.48 16.19 15.81
CA ASP A 346 1.03 16.22 15.60
C ASP A 346 0.60 17.24 14.51
N GLU A 347 1.51 18.11 14.07
CA GLU A 347 1.22 19.23 13.17
C GLU A 347 2.03 19.18 11.86
N ALA A 348 3.19 18.54 11.89
CA ALA A 348 4.14 18.50 10.77
C ALA A 348 3.52 18.08 9.45
N VAL A 349 2.65 17.08 9.49
CA VAL A 349 1.98 16.50 8.30
C VAL A 349 1.03 17.54 7.68
N ALA A 350 0.20 18.21 8.49
CA ALA A 350 -0.71 19.24 8.00
C ALA A 350 0.04 20.47 7.46
N MET A 351 1.14 20.87 8.11
CA MET A 351 2.00 21.95 7.63
C MET A 351 2.62 21.63 6.28
N GLY A 352 3.13 20.41 6.10
CA GLY A 352 3.65 19.95 4.81
C GLY A 352 2.59 19.85 3.72
N ALA A 353 1.39 19.42 4.06
CA ALA A 353 0.24 19.43 3.14
C ALA A 353 -0.13 20.86 2.72
N ALA A 354 -0.07 21.83 3.64
CA ALA A 354 -0.31 23.25 3.33
C ALA A 354 0.79 23.83 2.43
N LEU A 355 2.05 23.48 2.65
CA LEU A 355 3.16 23.87 1.77
C LEU A 355 2.94 23.34 0.36
N GLN A 356 2.59 22.05 0.22
CA GLN A 356 2.25 21.47 -1.08
C GLN A 356 1.04 22.16 -1.72
N ALA A 357 0.06 22.55 -0.92
CA ALA A 357 -1.09 23.31 -1.40
C ALA A 357 -0.66 24.69 -1.94
N GLY A 358 0.22 25.39 -1.22
CA GLY A 358 0.80 26.68 -1.63
C GLY A 358 1.62 26.57 -2.93
N ILE A 359 2.46 25.54 -3.06
CA ILE A 359 3.22 25.26 -4.29
C ILE A 359 2.26 25.08 -5.47
N ILE A 360 1.23 24.27 -5.34
CA ILE A 360 0.24 24.03 -6.41
C ILE A 360 -0.55 25.30 -6.75
N ALA A 361 -0.88 26.11 -5.73
CA ALA A 361 -1.59 27.36 -5.91
C ALA A 361 -0.70 28.50 -6.47
N GLY A 362 0.62 28.31 -6.49
CA GLY A 362 1.58 29.36 -6.89
C GLY A 362 1.62 30.51 -5.87
N ASP A 363 1.61 30.19 -4.58
CA ASP A 363 1.66 31.18 -3.51
C ASP A 363 3.01 31.88 -3.46
N GLU A 364 3.00 33.21 -3.41
CA GLU A 364 4.23 34.01 -3.26
C GLU A 364 4.90 33.69 -1.92
N GLY A 365 6.20 33.41 -1.94
CA GLY A 365 6.99 33.08 -0.76
C GLY A 365 7.07 31.62 -0.41
N VAL A 366 6.35 30.74 -1.11
CA VAL A 366 6.57 29.29 -1.03
C VAL A 366 7.50 28.89 -2.16
N SER A 367 8.67 28.32 -1.82
CA SER A 367 9.63 27.85 -2.82
C SER A 367 9.06 26.68 -3.63
N ASP A 368 9.36 26.66 -4.93
CA ASP A 368 9.07 25.51 -5.80
C ASP A 368 9.97 24.33 -5.39
N ILE A 369 9.44 23.47 -4.52
CA ILE A 369 10.10 22.23 -4.12
C ILE A 369 9.55 21.08 -4.98
N LEU A 370 10.42 20.37 -5.66
CA LEU A 370 10.04 19.17 -6.39
C LEU A 370 9.94 17.99 -5.43
N LEU A 371 8.75 17.40 -5.33
CA LEU A 371 8.49 16.17 -4.58
C LEU A 371 8.47 14.96 -5.51
N LEU A 372 9.36 14.02 -5.27
CA LEU A 372 9.43 12.73 -5.94
C LEU A 372 9.09 11.62 -4.95
N ASP A 373 7.87 11.11 -5.04
CA ASP A 373 7.37 10.03 -4.19
C ASP A 373 7.50 8.66 -4.89
N VAL A 374 7.23 7.57 -4.20
CA VAL A 374 7.39 6.21 -4.72
C VAL A 374 6.14 5.35 -4.52
N THR A 375 5.97 4.33 -5.36
CA THR A 375 4.97 3.28 -5.12
C THR A 375 5.43 2.35 -3.99
N PRO A 376 4.57 2.04 -2.99
CA PRO A 376 5.00 1.26 -1.83
C PRO A 376 5.12 -0.24 -2.08
N LEU A 377 4.42 -0.75 -3.10
CA LEU A 377 4.32 -2.17 -3.41
C LEU A 377 4.53 -2.43 -4.90
N THR A 378 5.07 -3.60 -5.22
CA THR A 378 5.23 -4.09 -6.60
C THR A 378 3.87 -4.29 -7.26
N LEU A 379 3.75 -3.88 -8.52
CA LEU A 379 2.60 -4.07 -9.38
C LEU A 379 2.94 -5.03 -10.51
N GLY A 380 2.02 -5.93 -10.82
CA GLY A 380 2.22 -6.92 -11.87
C GLY A 380 0.91 -7.45 -12.45
N ILE A 381 1.06 -8.40 -13.34
CA ILE A 381 -0.06 -9.18 -13.90
C ILE A 381 0.19 -10.67 -13.76
N GLU A 382 -0.90 -11.43 -13.70
CA GLU A 382 -0.83 -12.89 -13.82
C GLU A 382 -0.49 -13.31 -15.25
N THR A 383 0.46 -14.21 -15.37
CA THR A 383 0.87 -14.83 -16.64
C THR A 383 0.74 -16.33 -16.59
N LEU A 384 1.08 -17.01 -17.68
CA LEU A 384 0.95 -18.45 -17.83
C LEU A 384 1.59 -19.21 -16.65
N GLY A 385 0.85 -20.15 -16.08
CA GLY A 385 1.27 -20.93 -14.91
C GLY A 385 0.96 -20.27 -13.57
N GLY A 386 0.16 -19.19 -13.54
CA GLY A 386 -0.22 -18.50 -12.30
C GLY A 386 0.90 -17.63 -11.71
N VAL A 387 1.94 -17.35 -12.51
CA VAL A 387 3.10 -16.54 -12.09
C VAL A 387 2.77 -15.07 -12.18
N THR A 388 3.26 -14.29 -11.23
CA THR A 388 3.22 -12.83 -11.28
C THR A 388 4.38 -12.30 -12.10
N THR A 389 4.07 -11.63 -13.22
CA THR A 389 5.06 -10.87 -13.98
C THR A 389 5.05 -9.42 -13.50
N THR A 390 6.18 -8.98 -12.97
CA THR A 390 6.35 -7.61 -12.45
C THR A 390 6.33 -6.60 -13.58
N MET A 391 5.49 -5.56 -13.43
CA MET A 391 5.41 -4.42 -14.33
C MET A 391 6.11 -3.19 -13.75
N ILE A 392 5.85 -2.89 -12.48
CA ILE A 392 6.47 -1.77 -11.75
C ILE A 392 6.91 -2.28 -10.38
N GLU A 393 8.20 -2.20 -10.10
CA GLU A 393 8.75 -2.61 -8.81
C GLU A 393 8.38 -1.63 -7.70
N ARG A 394 8.28 -2.11 -6.46
CA ARG A 394 8.14 -1.24 -5.29
C ARG A 394 9.29 -0.23 -5.23
N ASN A 395 9.04 0.90 -4.60
CA ASN A 395 9.96 2.03 -4.52
C ASN A 395 10.34 2.64 -5.88
N THR A 396 9.55 2.40 -6.94
CA THR A 396 9.67 3.14 -8.20
C THR A 396 9.08 4.54 -8.02
N THR A 397 9.85 5.56 -8.41
CA THR A 397 9.42 6.98 -8.36
C THR A 397 8.17 7.21 -9.18
N ILE A 398 7.19 7.93 -8.62
CA ILE A 398 5.93 8.28 -9.27
C ILE A 398 5.87 9.79 -9.59
N PRO A 399 5.19 10.20 -10.68
CA PRO A 399 4.40 9.37 -11.61
C PRO A 399 5.28 8.43 -12.45
N ALA A 400 4.74 7.24 -12.76
CA ALA A 400 5.47 6.22 -13.52
C ALA A 400 4.58 5.56 -14.55
N ARG A 401 5.15 5.27 -15.72
CA ARG A 401 4.48 4.52 -16.78
C ARG A 401 5.38 3.42 -17.31
N ARG A 402 4.84 2.20 -17.40
CA ARG A 402 5.52 1.04 -17.96
C ARG A 402 4.58 0.29 -18.90
N SER A 403 5.13 -0.17 -20.03
CA SER A 403 4.41 -0.96 -21.02
C SER A 403 5.24 -2.17 -21.41
N GLU A 404 4.60 -3.34 -21.43
CA GLU A 404 5.22 -4.58 -21.92
C GLU A 404 4.26 -5.31 -22.87
N VAL A 405 4.83 -6.11 -23.78
CA VAL A 405 4.06 -6.84 -24.79
C VAL A 405 3.98 -8.31 -24.39
N PHE A 406 2.76 -8.76 -24.22
CA PHE A 406 2.39 -10.15 -23.94
C PHE A 406 1.72 -10.79 -25.14
N SER A 407 1.41 -12.08 -25.06
CA SER A 407 0.75 -12.78 -26.13
C SER A 407 -0.31 -13.77 -25.61
N THR A 408 -1.02 -14.44 -26.52
CA THR A 408 -2.01 -15.45 -26.18
C THR A 408 -1.34 -16.77 -25.76
N ALA A 409 -1.96 -17.48 -24.81
CA ALA A 409 -1.52 -18.77 -24.30
C ALA A 409 -2.05 -19.98 -25.11
N SER A 410 -3.10 -19.75 -25.92
CA SER A 410 -3.75 -20.79 -26.72
C SER A 410 -3.98 -20.35 -28.15
N ASP A 411 -4.05 -21.32 -29.09
CA ASP A 411 -4.39 -21.05 -30.49
C ASP A 411 -5.81 -20.52 -30.62
N ASN A 412 -5.97 -19.55 -31.52
CA ASN A 412 -7.27 -18.92 -31.81
C ASN A 412 -7.99 -18.35 -30.58
N GLN A 413 -7.25 -17.94 -29.57
CA GLN A 413 -7.79 -17.34 -28.35
C GLN A 413 -8.46 -16.00 -28.68
N PRO A 414 -9.79 -15.83 -28.46
CA PRO A 414 -10.52 -14.65 -28.90
C PRO A 414 -10.43 -13.46 -27.93
N ALA A 415 -9.93 -13.71 -26.73
CA ALA A 415 -9.80 -12.73 -25.65
C ALA A 415 -8.63 -13.07 -24.74
N VAL A 416 -8.05 -12.07 -24.09
CA VAL A 416 -7.13 -12.24 -22.99
C VAL A 416 -7.72 -11.61 -21.73
N GLU A 417 -7.56 -12.30 -20.61
CA GLU A 417 -7.84 -11.75 -19.29
C GLU A 417 -6.59 -11.09 -18.75
N ILE A 418 -6.76 -9.87 -18.25
CA ILE A 418 -5.72 -9.13 -17.56
C ILE A 418 -6.06 -9.12 -16.07
N HIS A 419 -5.34 -9.92 -15.29
CA HIS A 419 -5.45 -9.98 -13.85
C HIS A 419 -4.37 -9.12 -13.22
N VAL A 420 -4.77 -7.98 -12.66
CA VAL A 420 -3.85 -6.97 -12.08
C VAL A 420 -3.60 -7.27 -10.62
N LEU A 421 -2.33 -7.31 -10.24
CA LEU A 421 -1.84 -7.77 -8.95
C LEU A 421 -0.99 -6.70 -8.24
N GLN A 422 -1.02 -6.73 -6.91
CA GLN A 422 -0.15 -5.94 -6.06
C GLN A 422 0.45 -6.82 -4.96
N GLY A 423 1.76 -6.80 -4.80
CA GLY A 423 2.48 -7.56 -3.76
C GLY A 423 3.83 -8.07 -4.23
N GLU A 424 4.52 -8.75 -3.31
CA GLU A 424 5.91 -9.18 -3.47
C GLU A 424 6.05 -10.70 -3.73
N ARG A 425 4.92 -11.44 -3.84
CA ARG A 425 4.93 -12.88 -4.07
C ARG A 425 5.03 -13.19 -5.56
N GLU A 426 5.73 -14.29 -5.88
CA GLU A 426 5.96 -14.74 -7.25
C GLU A 426 4.70 -15.32 -7.92
N PHE A 427 3.70 -15.73 -7.13
CA PHE A 427 2.45 -16.33 -7.66
C PHE A 427 1.26 -15.40 -7.44
N ALA A 428 0.39 -15.33 -8.46
CA ALA A 428 -0.79 -14.48 -8.47
C ALA A 428 -1.73 -14.75 -7.29
N LYS A 429 -1.95 -16.02 -6.93
CA LYS A 429 -2.81 -16.45 -5.81
C LYS A 429 -2.38 -15.89 -4.44
N ASP A 430 -1.10 -15.53 -4.31
CA ASP A 430 -0.48 -15.10 -3.06
C ASP A 430 -0.33 -13.57 -2.98
N ASN A 431 -0.73 -12.86 -4.04
CA ASN A 431 -0.75 -11.41 -4.14
C ASN A 431 -2.17 -10.85 -4.05
N VAL A 432 -2.27 -9.55 -3.84
CA VAL A 432 -3.56 -8.83 -3.81
C VAL A 432 -4.05 -8.62 -5.22
N THR A 433 -5.28 -9.03 -5.51
CA THR A 433 -5.96 -8.69 -6.76
C THR A 433 -6.43 -7.24 -6.70
N LEU A 434 -5.94 -6.39 -7.59
CA LEU A 434 -6.43 -5.03 -7.76
C LEU A 434 -7.63 -4.98 -8.68
N GLY A 435 -7.69 -5.85 -9.69
CA GLY A 435 -8.80 -5.94 -10.61
C GLY A 435 -8.55 -6.93 -11.74
N GLN A 436 -9.62 -7.25 -12.46
CA GLN A 436 -9.58 -8.14 -13.62
C GLN A 436 -10.42 -7.55 -14.75
N PHE A 437 -9.93 -7.64 -15.99
CA PHE A 437 -10.68 -7.23 -17.16
C PHE A 437 -10.28 -8.02 -18.40
N HIS A 438 -11.14 -8.04 -19.42
CA HIS A 438 -10.94 -8.84 -20.62
C HIS A 438 -10.74 -7.93 -21.83
N LEU A 439 -9.67 -8.13 -22.59
CA LEU A 439 -9.52 -7.58 -23.93
C LEU A 439 -10.11 -8.58 -24.94
N MET A 440 -11.23 -8.20 -25.53
CA MET A 440 -12.03 -9.05 -26.44
C MET A 440 -11.75 -8.77 -27.91
N GLY A 441 -12.00 -9.79 -28.76
CA GLY A 441 -11.98 -9.66 -30.20
C GLY A 441 -10.59 -9.62 -30.79
N ILE A 442 -9.72 -10.41 -30.24
CA ILE A 442 -8.41 -10.76 -30.81
C ILE A 442 -8.68 -11.65 -32.04
N PRO A 443 -8.10 -11.36 -33.21
CA PRO A 443 -8.25 -12.21 -34.39
C PRO A 443 -7.71 -13.62 -34.16
N PRO A 444 -8.32 -14.65 -34.75
CA PRO A 444 -7.77 -15.99 -34.71
C PRO A 444 -6.32 -16.02 -35.21
N ALA A 445 -5.43 -16.51 -34.37
CA ALA A 445 -4.01 -16.65 -34.68
C ALA A 445 -3.40 -17.75 -33.80
N PRO A 446 -2.29 -18.36 -34.20
CA PRO A 446 -1.54 -19.25 -33.34
C PRO A 446 -1.11 -18.57 -32.04
N ARG A 447 -1.01 -19.34 -30.95
CA ARG A 447 -0.50 -18.85 -29.65
C ARG A 447 0.87 -18.19 -29.85
N GLY A 448 1.13 -17.13 -29.09
CA GLY A 448 2.38 -16.40 -29.16
C GLY A 448 2.48 -15.38 -30.31
N MET A 449 1.51 -15.34 -31.25
CA MET A 449 1.53 -14.39 -32.39
C MET A 449 0.85 -13.05 -32.08
N PRO A 450 -0.33 -13.00 -31.43
CA PRO A 450 -0.94 -11.73 -31.06
C PRO A 450 -0.01 -10.92 -30.13
N GLN A 451 0.04 -9.60 -30.34
CA GLN A 451 0.83 -8.68 -29.53
C GLN A 451 -0.09 -7.82 -28.69
N ILE A 452 -0.17 -8.16 -27.41
CA ILE A 452 -1.00 -7.45 -26.43
C ILE A 452 -0.12 -6.57 -25.57
N GLU A 453 -0.15 -5.27 -25.82
CA GLU A 453 0.58 -4.29 -25.03
C GLU A 453 -0.21 -3.97 -23.76
N VAL A 454 0.34 -4.32 -22.60
CA VAL A 454 -0.22 -3.98 -21.28
C VAL A 454 0.56 -2.79 -20.74
N THR A 455 -0.17 -1.74 -20.37
CA THR A 455 0.40 -0.49 -19.84
C THR A 455 -0.11 -0.24 -18.45
N PHE A 456 0.81 -0.03 -17.52
CA PHE A 456 0.57 0.50 -16.19
C PHE A 456 0.92 1.98 -16.16
N ASP A 457 0.04 2.79 -15.62
CA ASP A 457 0.19 4.24 -15.50
C ASP A 457 -0.19 4.65 -14.07
N ILE A 458 0.80 5.09 -13.27
CA ILE A 458 0.62 5.58 -11.90
C ILE A 458 0.72 7.09 -11.92
N ASP A 459 -0.32 7.76 -11.45
CA ASP A 459 -0.33 9.22 -11.35
C ASP A 459 0.46 9.74 -10.13
N ALA A 460 0.59 11.05 -10.01
CA ALA A 460 1.27 11.69 -8.89
C ALA A 460 0.57 11.49 -7.52
N ASN A 461 -0.65 10.96 -7.49
CA ASN A 461 -1.38 10.59 -6.28
C ASN A 461 -1.16 9.12 -5.90
N GLY A 462 -0.41 8.36 -6.72
CA GLY A 462 -0.23 6.92 -6.56
C GLY A 462 -1.42 6.08 -7.03
N ILE A 463 -2.35 6.65 -7.82
CA ILE A 463 -3.51 5.94 -8.36
C ILE A 463 -3.12 5.23 -9.64
N VAL A 464 -3.44 3.94 -9.72
CA VAL A 464 -3.05 3.04 -10.81
C VAL A 464 -4.14 2.93 -11.86
N ASN A 465 -3.77 3.10 -13.14
CA ASN A 465 -4.59 2.77 -14.29
C ASN A 465 -3.88 1.71 -15.12
N VAL A 466 -4.62 0.69 -15.56
CA VAL A 466 -4.07 -0.37 -16.39
C VAL A 466 -4.87 -0.46 -17.69
N SER A 467 -4.16 -0.49 -18.81
CA SER A 467 -4.78 -0.71 -20.13
C SER A 467 -4.11 -1.87 -20.84
N ALA A 468 -4.88 -2.54 -21.70
CA ALA A 468 -4.40 -3.57 -22.61
C ALA A 468 -4.85 -3.25 -24.03
N LYS A 469 -3.93 -3.35 -24.98
CA LYS A 469 -4.16 -3.02 -26.39
C LYS A 469 -3.62 -4.12 -27.30
N ASP A 470 -4.47 -4.63 -28.17
CA ASP A 470 -4.04 -5.47 -29.28
C ASP A 470 -3.39 -4.59 -30.37
N LYS A 471 -2.09 -4.75 -30.57
CA LYS A 471 -1.32 -3.97 -31.56
C LYS A 471 -1.73 -4.28 -33.00
N GLY A 472 -2.27 -5.46 -33.26
CA GLY A 472 -2.72 -5.89 -34.59
C GLY A 472 -4.01 -5.21 -35.02
N THR A 473 -5.00 -5.12 -34.13
CA THR A 473 -6.33 -4.55 -34.42
C THR A 473 -6.48 -3.11 -33.94
N GLY A 474 -5.63 -2.66 -33.02
CA GLY A 474 -5.75 -1.38 -32.34
C GLY A 474 -6.86 -1.35 -31.29
N LYS A 475 -7.54 -2.48 -31.01
CA LYS A 475 -8.52 -2.58 -29.93
C LYS A 475 -7.85 -2.38 -28.60
N GLU A 476 -8.48 -1.60 -27.75
CA GLU A 476 -7.97 -1.27 -26.41
C GLU A 476 -9.09 -1.41 -25.38
N GLN A 477 -8.74 -1.90 -24.22
CA GLN A 477 -9.58 -1.94 -23.02
C GLN A 477 -8.74 -1.46 -21.85
N SER A 478 -9.33 -0.70 -20.97
CA SER A 478 -8.67 -0.24 -19.75
C SER A 478 -9.55 -0.48 -18.54
N ILE A 479 -8.90 -0.65 -17.40
CA ILE A 479 -9.54 -0.59 -16.10
C ILE A 479 -8.85 0.52 -15.31
N LYS A 480 -9.65 1.43 -14.79
CA LYS A 480 -9.23 2.21 -13.63
C LYS A 480 -9.46 1.30 -12.44
N ILE A 481 -8.41 1.05 -11.67
CA ILE A 481 -8.50 0.13 -10.54
C ILE A 481 -9.58 0.64 -9.59
N GLU A 482 -10.73 -0.04 -9.61
CA GLU A 482 -11.83 0.18 -8.69
C GLU A 482 -11.90 -1.08 -7.83
N SER A 483 -11.41 -1.00 -6.60
CA SER A 483 -11.34 -2.15 -5.72
C SER A 483 -12.75 -2.64 -5.38
N ASN A 484 -13.12 -3.77 -5.97
CA ASN A 484 -14.31 -4.53 -5.57
C ASN A 484 -13.96 -5.73 -4.67
N THR A 485 -12.69 -5.91 -4.35
CA THR A 485 -12.21 -7.00 -3.49
C THR A 485 -11.18 -6.44 -2.53
N SER A 486 -11.65 -6.04 -1.38
CA SER A 486 -10.76 -5.68 -0.28
C SER A 486 -10.34 -6.95 0.44
N LEU A 487 -9.10 -7.41 0.19
CA LEU A 487 -8.43 -8.17 1.22
C LEU A 487 -8.32 -7.29 2.46
N SER A 488 -8.57 -7.87 3.63
CA SER A 488 -8.31 -7.18 4.88
C SER A 488 -6.81 -6.85 4.96
N GLU A 489 -6.46 -5.78 5.62
CA GLU A 489 -5.06 -5.38 5.79
C GLU A 489 -4.22 -6.45 6.53
N GLU A 490 -4.87 -7.26 7.37
CA GLU A 490 -4.26 -8.44 8.01
C GLU A 490 -3.85 -9.48 6.97
N GLU A 491 -4.67 -9.67 5.94
CA GLU A 491 -4.35 -10.56 4.82
C GLU A 491 -3.20 -10.00 3.99
N ILE A 492 -3.14 -8.68 3.77
CA ILE A 492 -2.03 -8.03 3.05
C ILE A 492 -0.72 -8.18 3.85
N GLN A 493 -0.73 -7.87 5.15
CA GLN A 493 0.46 -7.99 6.00
C GLN A 493 0.90 -9.45 6.21
N ALA A 494 -0.05 -10.37 6.33
CA ALA A 494 0.23 -11.79 6.35
C ALA A 494 0.93 -12.23 5.06
N LYS A 495 0.43 -11.77 3.90
CA LYS A 495 1.03 -12.09 2.59
C LYS A 495 2.43 -11.49 2.40
N ILE A 496 2.69 -10.28 2.89
CA ILE A 496 4.03 -9.68 2.85
C ILE A 496 5.01 -10.47 3.72
N SER A 497 4.61 -10.83 4.95
CA SER A 497 5.44 -11.66 5.84
C SER A 497 5.68 -13.05 5.29
N GLU A 498 4.66 -13.66 4.72
CA GLU A 498 4.70 -14.93 4.01
C GLU A 498 5.62 -14.87 2.79
N ALA A 499 5.60 -13.76 2.03
CA ALA A 499 6.49 -13.56 0.88
C ALA A 499 7.98 -13.60 1.27
N GLU A 500 8.35 -13.00 2.39
CA GLU A 500 9.75 -13.03 2.86
C GLU A 500 10.15 -14.43 3.39
N GLU A 501 9.24 -15.13 4.04
CA GLU A 501 9.47 -16.48 4.57
C GLU A 501 9.64 -17.51 3.45
N PHE A 502 8.86 -17.37 2.38
CA PHE A 502 8.84 -18.32 1.27
C PHE A 502 9.61 -17.85 0.02
N ALA A 503 10.29 -16.69 0.06
CA ALA A 503 10.94 -16.08 -1.10
C ALA A 503 11.87 -17.04 -1.89
N GLU A 504 12.67 -17.87 -1.22
CA GLU A 504 13.56 -18.82 -1.88
C GLU A 504 12.78 -20.02 -2.48
N ALA A 505 11.72 -20.49 -1.82
CA ALA A 505 10.86 -21.54 -2.32
C ALA A 505 10.06 -21.07 -3.55
N ASP A 506 9.51 -19.84 -3.48
CA ASP A 506 8.77 -19.22 -4.58
C ASP A 506 9.66 -19.02 -5.82
N LYS A 507 10.90 -18.53 -5.65
CA LYS A 507 11.85 -18.37 -6.76
C LYS A 507 12.15 -19.69 -7.44
N ARG A 508 12.35 -20.77 -6.65
CA ARG A 508 12.59 -22.10 -7.19
C ARG A 508 11.38 -22.59 -7.99
N LEU A 509 10.19 -22.48 -7.41
CA LEU A 509 8.96 -22.90 -8.06
C LEU A 509 8.68 -22.11 -9.34
N LYS A 510 8.92 -20.79 -9.32
CA LYS A 510 8.83 -19.94 -10.52
C LYS A 510 9.78 -20.40 -11.61
N ALA A 511 11.05 -20.67 -11.27
CA ALA A 511 12.03 -21.16 -12.26
C ALA A 511 11.58 -22.49 -12.90
N GLN A 512 10.98 -23.39 -12.12
CA GLN A 512 10.41 -24.65 -12.63
C GLN A 512 9.23 -24.41 -13.58
N VAL A 513 8.31 -23.49 -13.23
CA VAL A 513 7.18 -23.09 -14.10
C VAL A 513 7.68 -22.47 -15.40
N GLU A 514 8.64 -21.54 -15.33
CA GLU A 514 9.21 -20.88 -16.51
C GLU A 514 9.93 -21.86 -17.42
N MET A 515 10.70 -22.81 -16.87
CA MET A 515 11.36 -23.87 -17.61
C MET A 515 10.35 -24.76 -18.33
N ARG A 516 9.28 -25.21 -17.65
CA ARG A 516 8.21 -26.01 -18.27
C ARG A 516 7.54 -25.24 -19.41
N ASN A 517 7.19 -23.97 -19.20
CA ASN A 517 6.56 -23.12 -20.22
C ASN A 517 7.47 -22.93 -21.45
N MET A 518 8.78 -22.75 -21.22
CA MET A 518 9.78 -22.65 -22.29
C MET A 518 9.89 -23.96 -23.07
N ALA A 519 9.97 -25.08 -22.40
CA ALA A 519 10.06 -26.40 -23.03
C ALA A 519 8.82 -26.68 -23.88
N ASP A 520 7.61 -26.42 -23.38
CA ASP A 520 6.36 -26.58 -24.11
C ASP A 520 6.28 -25.65 -25.34
N GLN A 521 6.78 -24.43 -25.22
CA GLN A 521 6.88 -23.50 -26.35
C GLN A 521 7.84 -24.02 -27.44
N ILE A 522 8.96 -24.61 -27.06
CA ILE A 522 9.93 -25.22 -28.00
C ILE A 522 9.32 -26.40 -28.71
N VAL A 523 8.62 -27.28 -28.00
CA VAL A 523 7.86 -28.41 -28.60
C VAL A 523 6.90 -27.89 -29.68
N TYR A 524 6.07 -26.93 -29.31
CA TYR A 524 5.08 -26.34 -30.20
C TYR A 524 5.71 -25.69 -31.44
N GLN A 525 6.71 -24.82 -31.25
CA GLN A 525 7.37 -24.10 -32.35
C GLN A 525 8.12 -25.06 -33.29
N THR A 526 8.77 -26.09 -32.72
CA THR A 526 9.53 -27.05 -33.51
C THR A 526 8.60 -27.89 -34.38
N ARG A 527 7.50 -28.44 -33.82
CA ARG A 527 6.51 -29.19 -34.60
C ARG A 527 5.93 -28.31 -35.72
N ARG A 528 5.52 -27.11 -35.40
CA ARG A 528 4.95 -26.17 -36.35
C ARG A 528 5.94 -25.82 -37.48
N THR A 529 7.20 -25.55 -37.18
CA THR A 529 8.21 -25.23 -38.20
C THR A 529 8.44 -26.40 -39.13
N ILE A 530 8.47 -27.62 -38.59
CA ILE A 530 8.63 -28.84 -39.38
C ILE A 530 7.40 -29.11 -40.27
N ASP A 531 6.19 -28.88 -39.76
CA ASP A 531 4.95 -29.00 -40.53
C ASP A 531 4.85 -27.96 -41.65
N GLU A 532 5.18 -26.68 -41.35
CA GLU A 532 5.19 -25.60 -42.36
C GLU A 532 6.26 -25.81 -43.44
N ALA A 533 7.35 -26.48 -43.11
CA ALA A 533 8.39 -26.81 -44.10
C ALA A 533 7.91 -27.84 -45.15
N GLY A 534 6.94 -28.66 -44.80
CA GLY A 534 6.28 -29.59 -45.73
C GLY A 534 7.29 -30.51 -46.49
N GLU A 535 7.19 -30.52 -47.81
CA GLU A 535 8.04 -31.31 -48.70
C GLU A 535 9.47 -30.76 -48.88
N LYS A 536 9.78 -29.56 -48.33
CA LYS A 536 11.13 -28.96 -48.40
C LYS A 536 12.15 -29.67 -47.50
N LEU A 537 11.69 -30.50 -46.58
CA LEU A 537 12.50 -31.36 -45.72
C LEU A 537 12.17 -32.84 -45.95
N SER A 538 13.23 -33.65 -46.06
CA SER A 538 13.04 -35.11 -46.13
C SER A 538 12.61 -35.69 -44.77
N ASP A 539 11.98 -36.86 -44.78
CA ASP A 539 11.62 -37.58 -43.54
C ASP A 539 12.86 -37.94 -42.72
N ASP A 540 14.00 -38.20 -43.38
CA ASP A 540 15.28 -38.46 -42.70
C ASP A 540 15.85 -37.22 -41.95
N ASP A 541 15.47 -36.01 -42.39
CA ASP A 541 15.84 -34.78 -41.71
C ASP A 541 14.91 -34.43 -40.53
N LYS A 542 13.62 -34.74 -40.67
CA LYS A 542 12.57 -34.47 -39.68
C LYS A 542 12.62 -35.45 -38.50
N ALA A 543 12.76 -36.75 -38.78
CA ALA A 543 12.64 -37.80 -37.80
C ALA A 543 13.56 -37.66 -36.57
N PRO A 544 14.85 -37.28 -36.68
CA PRO A 544 15.72 -37.14 -35.53
C PRO A 544 15.31 -36.00 -34.58
N VAL A 545 14.75 -34.92 -35.13
CA VAL A 545 14.30 -33.76 -34.32
C VAL A 545 12.94 -34.05 -33.69
N LEU A 546 12.00 -34.63 -34.44
CA LEU A 546 10.69 -35.02 -33.93
C LEU A 546 10.80 -36.09 -32.81
N SER A 547 11.72 -37.05 -32.92
CA SER A 547 12.00 -38.00 -31.84
C SER A 547 12.42 -37.29 -30.54
N LYS A 548 13.26 -36.26 -30.63
CA LYS A 548 13.68 -35.48 -29.46
C LYS A 548 12.54 -34.65 -28.88
N VAL A 549 11.66 -34.15 -29.73
CA VAL A 549 10.45 -33.42 -29.31
C VAL A 549 9.51 -34.38 -28.56
N ASP A 550 9.29 -35.60 -29.07
CA ASP A 550 8.48 -36.61 -28.39
C ASP A 550 9.09 -37.02 -27.02
N GLU A 551 10.42 -37.14 -26.96
CA GLU A 551 11.13 -37.38 -25.69
C GLU A 551 10.98 -36.23 -24.71
N LEU A 552 11.02 -34.95 -25.17
CA LEU A 552 10.80 -33.77 -24.34
C LEU A 552 9.34 -33.74 -23.82
N GLU A 553 8.35 -34.00 -24.67
CA GLU A 553 6.95 -34.12 -24.22
C GLU A 553 6.77 -35.22 -23.16
N ALA A 554 7.39 -36.38 -23.31
CA ALA A 554 7.34 -37.44 -22.32
C ALA A 554 7.99 -37.06 -20.97
N LEU A 555 8.93 -36.12 -20.95
CA LEU A 555 9.48 -35.59 -19.71
C LEU A 555 8.50 -34.63 -19.00
N LEU A 556 7.65 -33.94 -19.75
CA LEU A 556 6.69 -32.95 -19.26
C LEU A 556 5.30 -33.52 -18.94
N GLN A 557 4.95 -34.68 -19.50
CA GLN A 557 3.62 -35.33 -19.39
C GLN A 557 3.71 -36.65 -18.65
N ASN A 558 2.61 -37.04 -18.00
CA ASN A 558 2.44 -38.36 -17.42
C ASN A 558 2.00 -39.39 -18.49
N ASP A 559 1.85 -40.67 -18.11
CA ASP A 559 1.45 -41.75 -19.01
C ASP A 559 0.05 -41.59 -19.63
N GLU A 560 -0.76 -40.67 -19.08
CA GLU A 560 -2.11 -40.33 -19.57
C GLU A 560 -2.09 -39.11 -20.51
N GLY A 561 -0.91 -38.49 -20.74
CA GLY A 561 -0.73 -37.31 -21.58
C GLY A 561 -1.10 -36.01 -20.89
N GLU A 562 -1.28 -36.03 -19.56
CA GLU A 562 -1.52 -34.82 -18.78
C GLU A 562 -0.20 -34.24 -18.24
N PRO A 563 -0.11 -32.92 -18.01
CA PRO A 563 1.09 -32.29 -17.45
C PRO A 563 1.49 -32.92 -16.11
N LYS A 564 2.76 -33.26 -15.95
CA LYS A 564 3.32 -33.72 -14.66
C LYS A 564 3.27 -32.61 -13.63
N GLU A 565 3.20 -32.99 -12.35
CA GLU A 565 3.47 -32.06 -11.26
C GLU A 565 4.91 -31.53 -11.37
N LEU A 566 5.14 -30.28 -10.96
CA LEU A 566 6.45 -29.61 -11.14
C LEU A 566 7.59 -30.35 -10.43
N ASP A 567 7.32 -30.92 -9.25
CA ASP A 567 8.31 -31.66 -8.46
C ASP A 567 8.70 -33.01 -9.11
N ASP A 568 7.89 -33.54 -10.05
CA ASP A 568 8.13 -34.77 -10.75
C ASP A 568 8.89 -34.59 -12.10
N ILE A 569 9.21 -33.30 -12.44
CA ILE A 569 9.94 -32.98 -13.66
C ILE A 569 11.45 -32.98 -13.38
N ASP A 570 12.19 -33.77 -14.15
CA ASP A 570 13.66 -33.76 -14.15
C ASP A 570 14.17 -32.52 -14.93
N GLU A 571 14.48 -31.45 -14.22
CA GLU A 571 14.95 -30.18 -14.79
C GLU A 571 16.20 -30.35 -15.67
N ALA A 572 17.16 -31.18 -15.24
CA ALA A 572 18.39 -31.40 -15.97
C ALA A 572 18.15 -32.12 -17.27
N ALA A 573 17.26 -33.13 -17.25
CA ALA A 573 16.86 -33.87 -18.44
C ALA A 573 16.12 -32.98 -19.44
N VAL A 574 15.20 -32.12 -18.96
CA VAL A 574 14.45 -31.18 -19.80
C VAL A 574 15.41 -30.19 -20.46
N GLN A 575 16.32 -29.54 -19.72
CA GLN A 575 17.30 -28.58 -20.26
C GLN A 575 18.22 -29.23 -21.29
N ALA A 576 18.70 -30.46 -21.03
CA ALA A 576 19.53 -31.17 -21.97
C ALA A 576 18.76 -31.47 -23.29
N LYS A 577 17.48 -31.86 -23.18
CA LYS A 577 16.65 -32.17 -24.33
C LYS A 577 16.29 -30.93 -25.16
N VAL A 578 16.00 -29.80 -24.50
CA VAL A 578 15.79 -28.51 -25.16
C VAL A 578 17.00 -28.15 -26.00
N LYS A 579 18.21 -28.23 -25.44
CA LYS A 579 19.44 -27.95 -26.17
C LYS A 579 19.65 -28.85 -27.39
N GLU A 580 19.36 -30.16 -27.27
CA GLU A 580 19.45 -31.09 -28.38
C GLU A 580 18.46 -30.77 -29.52
N ILE A 581 17.27 -30.24 -29.18
CA ILE A 581 16.26 -29.81 -30.16
C ILE A 581 16.74 -28.53 -30.85
N GLU A 582 17.25 -27.54 -30.12
CA GLU A 582 17.79 -26.32 -30.67
C GLU A 582 18.94 -26.57 -31.66
N GLU A 583 19.88 -27.47 -31.30
CA GLU A 583 20.98 -27.91 -32.20
C GLU A 583 20.43 -28.57 -33.47
N GLY A 584 19.40 -29.41 -33.34
CA GLY A 584 18.70 -30.03 -34.47
C GLY A 584 18.00 -29.04 -35.38
N MET A 585 17.35 -28.02 -34.77
CA MET A 585 16.64 -26.96 -35.51
C MET A 585 17.60 -26.02 -36.24
N HIS A 586 18.82 -25.82 -35.73
CA HIS A 586 19.86 -25.08 -36.49
C HIS A 586 20.21 -25.80 -37.80
N ALA A 587 20.33 -27.15 -37.78
CA ALA A 587 20.60 -27.95 -38.98
C ALA A 587 19.41 -27.92 -39.98
N ILE A 588 18.16 -27.98 -39.47
CA ILE A 588 16.95 -27.81 -40.27
C ILE A 588 16.88 -26.45 -40.93
N SER A 589 17.13 -25.36 -40.16
CA SER A 589 17.12 -23.99 -40.67
C SER A 589 18.13 -23.80 -41.79
N ALA A 590 19.36 -24.33 -41.66
CA ALA A 590 20.36 -24.29 -42.71
C ALA A 590 19.87 -24.94 -44.04
N LYS A 591 19.24 -26.10 -43.95
CA LYS A 591 18.68 -26.79 -45.12
C LYS A 591 17.50 -26.06 -45.75
N LEU A 592 16.64 -25.45 -44.95
CA LEU A 592 15.54 -24.60 -45.46
C LEU A 592 16.08 -23.38 -46.21
N TYR A 593 17.16 -22.77 -45.72
CA TYR A 593 17.84 -21.66 -46.42
C TYR A 593 18.43 -22.12 -47.76
N GLU A 594 19.10 -23.30 -47.79
CA GLU A 594 19.63 -23.86 -49.02
C GLU A 594 18.53 -24.20 -50.06
N ALA A 595 17.41 -24.77 -49.60
CA ALA A 595 16.25 -25.07 -50.46
C ALA A 595 15.64 -23.79 -51.02
N ALA A 596 15.44 -22.74 -50.17
CA ALA A 596 14.92 -21.45 -50.61
C ALA A 596 15.86 -20.74 -51.61
N ALA A 597 17.16 -20.81 -51.39
CA ALA A 597 18.14 -20.27 -52.34
C ALA A 597 18.15 -20.99 -53.69
N ALA A 598 17.95 -22.31 -53.67
CA ALA A 598 17.83 -23.12 -54.92
C ALA A 598 16.56 -22.75 -55.68
N GLU A 599 15.38 -22.62 -55.02
CA GLU A 599 14.12 -22.19 -55.60
C GLU A 599 14.24 -20.76 -56.24
N MET A 600 14.92 -19.84 -55.60
CA MET A 600 15.18 -18.50 -56.16
C MET A 600 16.06 -18.55 -57.40
N ALA A 601 17.11 -19.37 -57.40
CA ALA A 601 17.99 -19.53 -58.57
C ALA A 601 17.29 -20.18 -59.77
N GLU A 602 16.32 -21.08 -59.53
CA GLU A 602 15.49 -21.66 -60.61
C GLU A 602 14.46 -20.70 -61.17
N GLN A 603 13.99 -19.72 -60.39
CA GLN A 603 13.05 -18.68 -60.87
C GLN A 603 13.73 -17.54 -61.62
N GLU A 604 15.08 -17.35 -61.48
CA GLU A 604 15.84 -16.38 -62.23
C GLU A 604 16.50 -16.98 -63.49
N SER A 605 16.40 -18.29 -63.73
CA SER A 605 16.91 -18.95 -64.94
C SER A 605 15.77 -19.24 -65.92
#